data_afd84f25adf134f0034e28399cfdeb3f
#
_entry.id   afd84f25adf134f0034e28399cfdeb3f
#
_cell.length_a   1.000
_cell.length_b   1.000
_cell.length_c   1.000
_cell.angle_alpha   90.00
_cell.angle_beta   90.00
_cell.angle_gamma   90.00
#
_symmetry.space_group_name_H-M   'P 1'
#
loop_
_entity.id
_entity.type
_entity.pdbx_description
1 polymer ?
#
loop_
_entity_poly.entity_id
_entity_poly.type
_entity_poly.pdbx_seq_one_letter_code
_entity_poly.pdbx_strand_id
1 'polypeptide(L)'
;LHVRSRRQRQMCIRDSDIIKDSGEFVVNLTTRKLCYATDYCGVKSGRNTDKFADMHLTPQQSVKIAAPAIKESPVNIECKVKDIIELGSHDMFIAEVVAVNVDEKLLDSKGALRLQDADLIAYSHGQYYTLGDNIGKFGYSVKK
;
A
#
# COMPACT_ATOMS: atom_id res chain seq x y z
N LEU A 1 -18.99 13.59 -13.91
CA LEU A 1 -18.82 12.46 -12.94
C LEU A 1 -18.50 11.13 -13.64
N HIS A 2 -19.08 10.86 -14.83
CA HIS A 2 -18.89 9.57 -15.53
C HIS A 2 -17.49 9.39 -16.17
N VAL A 3 -16.77 10.47 -16.53
CA VAL A 3 -15.46 10.37 -17.19
C VAL A 3 -14.35 9.97 -16.22
N ARG A 4 -14.39 10.41 -14.97
CA ARG A 4 -13.44 9.99 -13.92
C ARG A 4 -13.62 8.52 -13.55
N SER A 5 -14.86 8.04 -13.48
CA SER A 5 -15.19 6.65 -13.21
C SER A 5 -14.61 5.66 -14.25
N ARG A 6 -14.62 6.02 -15.56
CA ARG A 6 -14.06 5.16 -16.61
C ARG A 6 -12.53 5.03 -16.55
N ARG A 7 -11.80 6.11 -16.24
CA ARG A 7 -10.33 6.06 -16.10
C ARG A 7 -9.91 5.22 -14.89
N GLN A 8 -10.61 5.38 -13.77
CA GLN A 8 -10.35 4.61 -12.56
C GLN A 8 -10.65 3.12 -12.75
N ARG A 9 -11.70 2.77 -13.49
CA ARG A 9 -11.99 1.37 -13.86
C ARG A 9 -10.89 0.72 -14.68
N GLN A 10 -10.30 1.43 -15.66
CA GLN A 10 -9.22 0.86 -16.49
C GLN A 10 -7.94 0.59 -15.69
N MET A 11 -7.64 1.39 -14.68
CA MET A 11 -6.50 1.16 -13.78
C MET A 11 -6.73 -0.05 -12.86
N CYS A 12 -7.89 -0.13 -12.23
CA CYS A 12 -8.25 -1.26 -11.37
C CYS A 12 -8.25 -2.60 -12.11
N ILE A 13 -8.77 -2.66 -13.35
CA ILE A 13 -8.82 -3.89 -14.17
C ILE A 13 -7.41 -4.45 -14.40
N ARG A 14 -6.42 -3.63 -14.73
CA ARG A 14 -5.06 -4.13 -14.98
C ARG A 14 -4.36 -4.62 -13.72
N ASP A 15 -4.47 -3.89 -12.63
CA ASP A 15 -3.86 -4.31 -11.37
C ASP A 15 -4.52 -5.62 -10.89
N SER A 16 -5.83 -5.77 -11.10
CA SER A 16 -6.55 -7.02 -10.88
C SER A 16 -6.01 -8.15 -11.74
N ASP A 17 -5.78 -7.94 -13.04
CA ASP A 17 -5.26 -8.98 -13.94
C ASP A 17 -3.87 -9.48 -13.46
N ILE A 18 -2.97 -8.57 -13.11
CA ILE A 18 -1.64 -8.93 -12.59
C ILE A 18 -1.73 -9.73 -11.29
N ILE A 19 -2.61 -9.32 -10.36
CA ILE A 19 -2.80 -10.02 -9.09
C ILE A 19 -3.49 -11.38 -9.31
N LYS A 20 -4.46 -11.47 -10.23
CA LYS A 20 -5.10 -12.73 -10.61
C LYS A 20 -4.10 -13.73 -11.18
N ASP A 21 -3.22 -13.25 -12.07
CA ASP A 21 -2.24 -14.10 -12.75
C ASP A 21 -1.13 -14.58 -11.80
N SER A 22 -0.64 -13.68 -10.92
CA SER A 22 0.46 -14.00 -10.00
C SER A 22 0.01 -14.67 -8.71
N GLY A 23 -1.21 -14.39 -8.26
CA GLY A 23 -1.71 -14.80 -6.94
C GLY A 23 -1.01 -14.11 -5.76
N GLU A 24 -0.24 -13.06 -6.03
CA GLU A 24 0.63 -12.40 -5.04
C GLU A 24 0.63 -10.89 -5.20
N PHE A 25 0.79 -10.18 -4.09
CA PHE A 25 1.01 -8.73 -4.10
C PHE A 25 1.66 -8.24 -2.81
N VAL A 26 2.24 -7.03 -2.85
CA VAL A 26 2.77 -6.33 -1.69
C VAL A 26 1.98 -5.06 -1.43
N VAL A 27 1.51 -4.89 -0.20
CA VAL A 27 0.98 -3.59 0.26
C VAL A 27 2.13 -2.81 0.88
N ASN A 28 2.54 -1.74 0.19
CA ASN A 28 3.60 -0.84 0.64
C ASN A 28 2.95 0.35 1.35
N LEU A 29 3.21 0.54 2.65
CA LEU A 29 2.66 1.68 3.38
C LEU A 29 3.30 2.97 2.90
N THR A 30 2.46 3.96 2.58
CA THR A 30 2.91 5.20 1.97
C THR A 30 3.14 6.29 3.01
N THR A 31 4.25 7.02 2.85
CA THR A 31 4.69 8.10 3.73
C THR A 31 4.50 9.46 3.06
N ARG A 32 4.67 10.55 3.82
CA ARG A 32 4.70 11.90 3.26
C ARG A 32 5.69 12.04 2.10
N LYS A 33 6.87 11.42 2.20
CA LYS A 33 7.88 11.44 1.14
C LYS A 33 7.43 10.71 -0.13
N LEU A 34 6.61 9.66 0.02
CA LEU A 34 6.06 8.88 -1.09
C LEU A 34 4.74 9.44 -1.63
N CYS A 35 4.20 10.53 -1.08
CA CYS A 35 2.90 11.07 -1.44
C CYS A 35 2.79 11.39 -2.95
N TYR A 36 3.80 12.05 -3.53
CA TYR A 36 3.84 12.35 -4.96
C TYR A 36 3.85 11.07 -5.82
N ALA A 37 4.70 10.10 -5.46
CA ALA A 37 4.76 8.82 -6.17
C ALA A 37 3.44 8.03 -6.02
N THR A 38 2.81 8.09 -4.86
CA THR A 38 1.51 7.46 -4.59
C THR A 38 0.42 8.02 -5.53
N ASP A 39 0.32 9.34 -5.63
CA ASP A 39 -0.62 10.01 -6.53
C ASP A 39 -0.32 9.68 -7.99
N TYR A 40 0.94 9.82 -8.42
CA TYR A 40 1.37 9.50 -9.78
C TYR A 40 1.01 8.06 -10.16
N CYS A 41 1.36 7.08 -9.31
CA CYS A 41 1.05 5.67 -9.53
C CYS A 41 -0.44 5.37 -9.56
N GLY A 42 -1.25 6.14 -8.83
CA GLY A 42 -2.70 6.05 -8.83
C GLY A 42 -3.37 6.65 -10.08
N VAL A 43 -2.73 7.60 -10.75
CA VAL A 43 -3.27 8.28 -11.94
C VAL A 43 -2.77 7.68 -13.25
N LYS A 44 -1.49 7.31 -13.31
CA LYS A 44 -0.85 6.77 -14.52
C LYS A 44 -1.06 5.28 -14.67
N SER A 45 -1.35 4.84 -15.91
CA SER A 45 -1.44 3.42 -16.22
C SER A 45 -0.04 2.84 -16.42
N GLY A 46 0.30 1.75 -15.73
CA GLY A 46 1.53 1.02 -15.95
C GLY A 46 1.63 0.29 -17.32
N ARG A 47 0.64 0.43 -18.23
CA ARG A 47 0.74 -0.13 -19.59
C ARG A 47 1.78 0.59 -20.45
N ASN A 48 1.96 1.90 -20.21
CA ASN A 48 2.81 2.76 -21.01
C ASN A 48 3.83 3.52 -20.15
N THR A 49 4.07 3.05 -18.92
CA THR A 49 4.82 3.82 -17.92
C THR A 49 5.58 2.87 -17.03
N ASP A 50 6.88 3.04 -16.89
CA ASP A 50 7.66 2.38 -15.85
C ASP A 50 7.60 3.22 -14.57
N LYS A 51 6.68 2.86 -13.68
CA LYS A 51 6.44 3.59 -12.44
C LYS A 51 7.65 3.59 -11.49
N PHE A 52 8.46 2.54 -11.51
CA PHE A 52 9.68 2.50 -10.71
C PHE A 52 10.71 3.51 -11.22
N ALA A 53 10.96 3.51 -12.53
CA ALA A 53 11.91 4.46 -13.15
C ALA A 53 11.41 5.90 -13.04
N ASP A 54 10.15 6.18 -13.39
CA ASP A 54 9.58 7.53 -13.40
C ASP A 54 9.54 8.18 -12.03
N MET A 55 9.32 7.39 -10.97
CA MET A 55 9.23 7.88 -9.60
C MET A 55 10.49 7.64 -8.79
N HIS A 56 11.56 7.18 -9.45
CA HIS A 56 12.86 6.86 -8.81
C HIS A 56 12.71 5.93 -7.60
N LEU A 57 11.78 4.96 -7.71
CA LEU A 57 11.55 3.94 -6.71
C LEU A 57 12.47 2.74 -6.95
N THR A 58 12.92 2.11 -5.88
CA THR A 58 13.81 0.95 -5.95
C THR A 58 13.01 -0.33 -5.70
N PRO A 59 12.90 -1.25 -6.66
CA PRO A 59 12.32 -2.56 -6.40
C PRO A 59 13.20 -3.33 -5.41
N GLN A 60 12.58 -3.88 -4.38
CA GLN A 60 13.23 -4.71 -3.36
C GLN A 60 12.65 -6.11 -3.43
N GLN A 61 13.52 -7.12 -3.38
CA GLN A 61 13.09 -8.51 -3.35
C GLN A 61 12.29 -8.78 -2.07
N SER A 62 11.12 -9.39 -2.23
CA SER A 62 10.29 -9.89 -1.14
C SER A 62 10.89 -11.16 -0.51
N VAL A 63 10.50 -11.47 0.72
CA VAL A 63 11.03 -12.61 1.49
C VAL A 63 10.28 -13.92 1.20
N LYS A 64 8.97 -13.83 0.98
CA LYS A 64 8.07 -15.00 0.86
C LYS A 64 7.34 -15.11 -0.47
N ILE A 65 7.40 -14.07 -1.30
CA ILE A 65 6.67 -14.00 -2.58
C ILE A 65 7.59 -13.45 -3.69
N ALA A 66 7.18 -13.62 -4.94
CA ALA A 66 7.93 -13.12 -6.10
C ALA A 66 7.66 -11.64 -6.41
N ALA A 67 6.47 -11.13 -6.03
CA ALA A 67 6.14 -9.73 -6.24
C ALA A 67 7.10 -8.80 -5.47
N PRO A 68 7.72 -7.79 -6.14
CA PRO A 68 8.68 -6.93 -5.48
C PRO A 68 8.00 -5.95 -4.51
N ALA A 69 8.70 -5.64 -3.41
CA ALA A 69 8.37 -4.53 -2.54
C ALA A 69 9.00 -3.22 -3.04
N ILE A 70 8.61 -2.10 -2.46
CA ILE A 70 9.23 -0.78 -2.67
C ILE A 70 10.18 -0.50 -1.51
N LYS A 71 11.48 -0.35 -1.80
CA LYS A 71 12.53 -0.14 -0.78
C LYS A 71 12.32 1.13 0.06
N GLU A 72 11.76 2.17 -0.54
CA GLU A 72 11.50 3.46 0.10
C GLU A 72 10.28 3.42 1.05
N SER A 73 9.45 2.36 0.98
CA SER A 73 8.37 2.15 1.93
C SER A 73 8.90 1.56 3.24
N PRO A 74 8.58 2.17 4.38
CA PRO A 74 9.10 1.70 5.67
C PRO A 74 8.43 0.43 6.19
N VAL A 75 7.29 0.03 5.62
CA VAL A 75 6.56 -1.20 5.95
C VAL A 75 6.00 -1.80 4.67
N ASN A 76 6.37 -3.05 4.41
CA ASN A 76 5.93 -3.82 3.25
C ASN A 76 5.23 -5.10 3.72
N ILE A 77 3.98 -5.29 3.34
CA ILE A 77 3.13 -6.41 3.74
C ILE A 77 2.99 -7.34 2.55
N GLU A 78 3.60 -8.52 2.62
CA GLU A 78 3.58 -9.53 1.57
C GLU A 78 2.33 -10.40 1.69
N CYS A 79 1.57 -10.51 0.61
CA CYS A 79 0.28 -11.16 0.58
C CYS A 79 0.20 -12.24 -0.49
N LYS A 80 -0.43 -13.38 -0.15
CA LYS A 80 -0.87 -14.40 -1.09
C LYS A 80 -2.39 -14.44 -1.18
N VAL A 81 -2.91 -14.37 -2.40
CA VAL A 81 -4.36 -14.41 -2.64
C VAL A 81 -4.92 -15.76 -2.24
N LYS A 82 -6.01 -15.75 -1.48
CA LYS A 82 -6.78 -16.93 -1.08
C LYS A 82 -8.07 -17.06 -1.84
N ASP A 83 -8.72 -15.92 -2.11
CA ASP A 83 -10.00 -15.89 -2.81
C ASP A 83 -10.17 -14.56 -3.53
N ILE A 84 -10.97 -14.56 -4.59
CA ILE A 84 -11.28 -13.40 -5.41
C ILE A 84 -12.78 -13.34 -5.62
N ILE A 85 -13.39 -12.23 -5.19
CA ILE A 85 -14.82 -12.00 -5.36
C ILE A 85 -15.00 -10.90 -6.42
N GLU A 86 -15.57 -11.27 -7.55
CA GLU A 86 -15.85 -10.34 -8.65
C GLU A 86 -17.13 -9.54 -8.35
N LEU A 87 -16.98 -8.22 -8.20
CA LEU A 87 -18.07 -7.29 -7.89
C LEU A 87 -18.51 -6.48 -9.13
N GLY A 88 -18.12 -6.91 -10.31
CA GLY A 88 -18.45 -6.28 -11.59
C GLY A 88 -17.56 -5.08 -11.92
N SER A 89 -17.63 -3.99 -11.20
CA SER A 89 -16.77 -2.82 -11.45
C SER A 89 -15.40 -2.89 -10.77
N HIS A 90 -15.25 -3.74 -9.77
CA HIS A 90 -14.05 -3.96 -8.96
C HIS A 90 -14.00 -5.41 -8.52
N ASP A 91 -12.80 -5.90 -8.24
CA ASP A 91 -12.58 -7.19 -7.60
C ASP A 91 -12.18 -6.99 -6.13
N MET A 92 -12.65 -7.88 -5.27
CA MET A 92 -12.22 -7.95 -3.88
C MET A 92 -11.29 -9.14 -3.70
N PHE A 93 -10.05 -8.87 -3.32
CA PHE A 93 -9.05 -9.90 -3.05
C PHE A 93 -9.01 -10.20 -1.55
N ILE A 94 -9.22 -11.47 -1.20
CA ILE A 94 -9.00 -11.98 0.14
C ILE A 94 -7.61 -12.62 0.14
N ALA A 95 -6.71 -12.14 0.98
CA ALA A 95 -5.33 -12.58 0.98
C ALA A 95 -4.81 -12.90 2.39
N GLU A 96 -3.90 -13.86 2.44
CA GLU A 96 -3.13 -14.16 3.63
C GLU A 96 -1.88 -13.29 3.68
N VAL A 97 -1.62 -12.65 4.81
CA VAL A 97 -0.35 -11.98 5.08
C VAL A 97 0.69 -13.05 5.40
N VAL A 98 1.71 -13.19 4.55
CA VAL A 98 2.76 -14.21 4.69
C VAL A 98 4.07 -13.68 5.25
N ALA A 99 4.30 -12.36 5.16
CA ALA A 99 5.40 -11.66 5.81
C ALA A 99 5.08 -10.18 5.98
N VAL A 100 5.71 -9.55 6.96
CA VAL A 100 5.72 -8.10 7.14
C VAL A 100 7.17 -7.67 7.33
N ASN A 101 7.67 -6.86 6.40
CA ASN A 101 9.02 -6.30 6.47
C ASN A 101 8.92 -4.85 6.97
N VAL A 102 9.75 -4.49 7.93
CA VAL A 102 9.73 -3.19 8.61
C VAL A 102 11.13 -2.60 8.62
N ASP A 103 11.24 -1.28 8.38
CA ASP A 103 12.51 -0.56 8.57
C ASP A 103 12.90 -0.61 10.07
N GLU A 104 14.13 -1.05 10.35
CA GLU A 104 14.66 -1.16 11.71
C GLU A 104 14.56 0.13 12.51
N LYS A 105 14.59 1.30 11.85
CA LYS A 105 14.41 2.62 12.47
C LYS A 105 13.03 2.79 13.13
N LEU A 106 12.06 1.99 12.76
CA LEU A 106 10.73 1.98 13.36
C LEU A 106 10.62 1.05 14.56
N LEU A 107 11.70 0.35 14.93
CA LEU A 107 11.71 -0.49 16.12
C LEU A 107 12.31 0.29 17.31
N ASP A 108 11.69 0.16 18.45
CA ASP A 108 12.28 0.68 19.70
C ASP A 108 13.39 -0.25 20.23
N SER A 109 14.03 0.15 21.32
CA SER A 109 15.11 -0.63 21.95
C SER A 109 14.68 -2.02 22.46
N LYS A 110 13.38 -2.30 22.49
CA LYS A 110 12.79 -3.59 22.89
C LYS A 110 12.26 -4.38 21.70
N GLY A 111 12.45 -3.87 20.46
CA GLY A 111 11.94 -4.48 19.23
C GLY A 111 10.45 -4.23 18.97
N ALA A 112 9.79 -3.34 19.70
CA ALA A 112 8.40 -2.99 19.44
C ALA A 112 8.27 -1.98 18.28
N LEU A 113 7.32 -2.22 17.38
CA LEU A 113 7.07 -1.36 16.24
C LEU A 113 6.45 -0.02 16.66
N ARG A 114 7.08 1.06 16.25
CA ARG A 114 6.66 2.45 16.44
C ARG A 114 6.11 3.02 15.14
N LEU A 115 4.97 2.51 14.69
CA LEU A 115 4.37 2.87 13.40
C LEU A 115 4.03 4.36 13.30
N GLN A 116 3.76 5.03 14.41
CA GLN A 116 3.54 6.49 14.48
C GLN A 116 4.74 7.32 13.98
N ASP A 117 5.96 6.74 14.01
CA ASP A 117 7.18 7.42 13.57
C ASP A 117 7.43 7.26 12.06
N ALA A 118 6.60 6.51 11.36
CA ALA A 118 6.73 6.24 9.93
C ALA A 118 6.28 7.39 9.02
N ASP A 119 5.71 8.48 9.56
CA ASP A 119 5.17 9.63 8.81
C ASP A 119 4.20 9.22 7.70
N LEU A 120 3.28 8.30 8.04
CA LEU A 120 2.29 7.78 7.09
C LEU A 120 1.30 8.85 6.65
N ILE A 121 0.70 8.64 5.48
CA ILE A 121 -0.35 9.50 4.94
C ILE A 121 -1.68 8.77 4.88
N ALA A 122 -2.76 9.55 4.93
CA ALA A 122 -4.11 9.12 4.68
C ALA A 122 -4.68 9.83 3.45
N TYR A 123 -5.42 9.08 2.62
CA TYR A 123 -6.18 9.65 1.51
C TYR A 123 -7.65 9.78 1.95
N SER A 124 -8.17 10.99 1.90
CA SER A 124 -9.57 11.25 2.24
C SER A 124 -10.15 12.31 1.32
N HIS A 125 -11.29 12.00 0.73
CA HIS A 125 -12.10 12.92 -0.08
C HIS A 125 -11.29 13.67 -1.16
N GLY A 126 -10.42 12.95 -1.87
CA GLY A 126 -9.63 13.52 -2.98
C GLY A 126 -8.35 14.26 -2.55
N GLN A 127 -7.98 14.20 -1.29
CA GLN A 127 -6.80 14.88 -0.74
C GLN A 127 -5.94 13.93 0.11
N TYR A 128 -4.67 14.24 0.23
CA TYR A 128 -3.71 13.54 1.07
C TYR A 128 -3.45 14.32 2.36
N TYR A 129 -3.44 13.62 3.48
CA TYR A 129 -3.21 14.18 4.81
C TYR A 129 -2.12 13.40 5.52
N THR A 130 -1.38 14.04 6.38
CA THR A 130 -0.56 13.35 7.38
C THR A 130 -1.43 12.94 8.56
N LEU A 131 -1.03 11.89 9.27
CA LEU A 131 -1.67 11.53 10.53
C LEU A 131 -1.40 12.65 11.56
N GLY A 132 -2.41 12.98 12.34
CA GLY A 132 -2.31 13.97 13.39
C GLY A 132 -1.78 13.42 14.72
N ASP A 133 -2.01 14.18 15.79
CA ASP A 133 -1.57 13.83 17.14
C ASP A 133 -2.23 12.54 17.66
N ASN A 134 -1.52 11.83 18.51
CA ASN A 134 -2.08 10.67 19.22
C ASN A 134 -3.14 11.13 20.25
N ILE A 135 -4.38 10.73 20.04
CA ILE A 135 -5.52 11.11 20.89
C ILE A 135 -5.82 10.09 21.99
N GLY A 136 -5.13 8.94 22.02
CA GLY A 136 -5.33 7.93 23.06
C GLY A 136 -4.69 6.59 22.74
N LYS A 137 -4.60 5.73 23.75
CA LYS A 137 -4.16 4.33 23.63
C LYS A 137 -5.37 3.41 23.60
N PHE A 138 -5.23 2.25 22.95
CA PHE A 138 -6.26 1.22 23.01
C PHE A 138 -6.67 0.94 24.45
N GLY A 139 -7.97 0.98 24.72
CA GLY A 139 -8.53 0.78 26.07
C GLY A 139 -8.48 2.02 26.98
N TYR A 140 -8.08 3.21 26.48
CA TYR A 140 -8.04 4.41 27.32
C TYR A 140 -9.42 4.82 27.87
N SER A 141 -10.50 4.50 27.16
CA SER A 141 -11.88 4.81 27.56
C SER A 141 -12.40 3.98 28.76
N VAL A 142 -11.77 2.85 29.04
CA VAL A 142 -12.19 1.93 30.13
C VAL A 142 -11.16 1.85 31.27
N LYS A 143 -10.10 2.63 31.22
CA LYS A 143 -9.17 2.77 32.35
C LYS A 143 -9.81 3.63 33.43
N LYS A 144 -10.03 3.04 34.61
CA LYS A 144 -10.30 3.77 35.83
C LYS A 144 -9.03 4.37 36.40
#